data_c6706fc96d0bf8c6f913cc549d8c8672
#
_entry.id   c6706fc96d0bf8c6f913cc549d8c8672
#
_cell.length_a   1.000
_cell.length_b   1.000
_cell.length_c   1.000
_cell.angle_alpha   90.00
_cell.angle_beta   90.00
_cell.angle_gamma   90.00
#
_symmetry.space_group_name_H-M   'P 1'
#
loop_
_entity.id
_entity.type
_entity.pdbx_description
1 polymer ?
#
loop_
_entity_poly.entity_id
_entity_poly.type
_entity_poly.pdbx_seq_one_letter_code
_entity_poly.pdbx_strand_id
1 'polypeptide(L)'
;GLLTSSFFFFYQTEKLRTYCKQRENLITLAAEATHKMQKYLKLLNFRLDIAVRDVTGLTGLAIIKDICDGILDPVSLAKHRNYNCRKSEEELDKALKGNNREDFLFGLKQEFECYNFYQKKIADCEKMINQFLKYQINTNPEKKKLKTTDKQHKRLNKNALKGIDLNQASYQYFGGVDLMAIEGLGHSTILSIISEVGPDGFKKFETAKHFTSW
;
A
#
# COMPACT_ATOMS: atom_id res chain seq x y z
N GLY A 1 18.25 -29.59 -19.99
CA GLY A 1 17.03 -29.47 -19.17
C GLY A 1 17.17 -28.76 -17.83
N LEU A 2 18.13 -29.10 -16.94
CA LEU A 2 18.25 -28.54 -15.58
C LEU A 2 18.71 -27.08 -15.57
N LEU A 3 19.64 -26.68 -16.43
CA LEU A 3 20.15 -25.30 -16.52
C LEU A 3 19.08 -24.31 -17.04
N THR A 4 18.23 -24.73 -17.97
CA THR A 4 17.14 -23.90 -18.50
C THR A 4 16.04 -23.67 -17.47
N SER A 5 15.71 -24.66 -16.65
CA SER A 5 14.73 -24.57 -15.57
C SER A 5 15.21 -23.63 -14.45
N SER A 6 16.47 -23.75 -14.02
CA SER A 6 17.06 -22.88 -12.99
C SER A 6 17.15 -21.41 -13.44
N PHE A 7 17.52 -21.16 -14.69
CA PHE A 7 17.59 -19.81 -15.27
C PHE A 7 16.20 -19.19 -15.40
N PHE A 8 15.19 -19.93 -15.81
CA PHE A 8 13.81 -19.46 -15.89
C PHE A 8 13.26 -19.09 -14.51
N PHE A 9 13.54 -19.89 -13.49
CA PHE A 9 13.12 -19.63 -12.10
C PHE A 9 13.77 -18.37 -11.55
N PHE A 10 15.07 -18.18 -11.78
CA PHE A 10 15.79 -16.98 -11.36
C PHE A 10 15.20 -15.73 -12.02
N TYR A 11 14.95 -15.76 -13.31
CA TYR A 11 14.34 -14.66 -14.07
C TYR A 11 12.94 -14.29 -13.54
N GLN A 12 12.12 -15.27 -13.19
CA GLN A 12 10.77 -15.03 -12.67
C GLN A 12 10.80 -14.36 -11.29
N THR A 13 11.69 -14.81 -10.40
CA THR A 13 11.86 -14.19 -9.06
C THR A 13 12.38 -12.77 -9.19
N GLU A 14 13.35 -12.52 -10.07
CA GLU A 14 13.89 -11.18 -10.32
C GLU A 14 12.84 -10.21 -10.89
N LYS A 15 11.99 -10.69 -11.77
CA LYS A 15 10.87 -9.91 -12.30
C LYS A 15 9.90 -9.49 -11.20
N LEU A 16 9.51 -10.39 -10.30
CA LEU A 16 8.65 -10.06 -9.17
C LEU A 16 9.31 -9.09 -8.21
N ARG A 17 10.60 -9.31 -7.90
CA ARG A 17 11.41 -8.41 -7.08
C ARG A 17 11.40 -6.98 -7.62
N THR A 18 11.57 -6.82 -8.92
CA THR A 18 11.53 -5.51 -9.59
C THR A 18 10.19 -4.80 -9.35
N TYR A 19 9.06 -5.50 -9.51
CA TYR A 19 7.74 -4.91 -9.27
C TYR A 19 7.52 -4.54 -7.81
N CYS A 20 7.95 -5.40 -6.87
CA CYS A 20 7.82 -5.16 -5.45
C CYS A 20 8.67 -3.96 -4.99
N LYS A 21 9.93 -3.89 -5.41
CA LYS A 21 10.82 -2.75 -5.08
C LYS A 21 10.31 -1.44 -5.67
N GLN A 22 9.84 -1.46 -6.92
CA GLN A 22 9.23 -0.26 -7.52
C GLN A 22 8.00 0.19 -6.75
N ARG A 23 7.14 -0.75 -6.31
CA ARG A 23 5.98 -0.45 -5.48
C ARG A 23 6.38 0.18 -4.14
N GLU A 24 7.38 -0.36 -3.46
CA GLU A 24 7.89 0.17 -2.17
C GLU A 24 8.41 1.59 -2.32
N ASN A 25 9.19 1.86 -3.35
CA ASN A 25 9.69 3.22 -3.66
C ASN A 25 8.52 4.20 -3.88
N LEU A 26 7.50 3.80 -4.62
CA LEU A 26 6.33 4.64 -4.89
C LEU A 26 5.50 4.89 -3.62
N ILE A 27 5.40 3.92 -2.70
CA ILE A 27 4.76 4.09 -1.39
C ILE A 27 5.52 5.12 -0.56
N THR A 28 6.84 5.09 -0.57
CA THR A 28 7.69 6.08 0.12
C THR A 28 7.47 7.48 -0.45
N LEU A 29 7.48 7.64 -1.77
CA LEU A 29 7.21 8.92 -2.43
C LEU A 29 5.80 9.44 -2.14
N ALA A 30 4.80 8.56 -2.09
CA ALA A 30 3.44 8.95 -1.71
C ALA A 30 3.34 9.40 -0.25
N ALA A 31 4.11 8.79 0.65
CA ALA A 31 4.20 9.21 2.05
C ALA A 31 4.88 10.59 2.18
N GLU A 32 5.95 10.85 1.45
CA GLU A 32 6.61 12.15 1.39
C GLU A 32 5.67 13.24 0.88
N ALA A 33 4.94 12.99 -0.22
CA ALA A 33 3.92 13.91 -0.73
C ALA A 33 2.83 14.17 0.33
N THR A 34 2.41 13.14 1.08
CA THR A 34 1.45 13.29 2.18
C THR A 34 1.97 14.21 3.27
N HIS A 35 3.23 14.08 3.70
CA HIS A 35 3.84 14.95 4.69
C HIS A 35 3.92 16.41 4.20
N LYS A 36 4.24 16.62 2.93
CA LYS A 36 4.28 17.97 2.34
C LYS A 36 2.88 18.56 2.21
N MET A 37 1.86 17.80 1.82
CA MET A 37 0.46 18.25 1.86
C MET A 37 0.06 18.70 3.27
N GLN A 38 0.36 17.92 4.30
CA GLN A 38 0.09 18.27 5.69
C GLN A 38 0.80 19.55 6.11
N LYS A 39 2.05 19.77 5.66
CA LYS A 39 2.77 21.03 5.89
C LYS A 39 2.04 22.21 5.27
N TYR A 40 1.65 22.15 4.00
CA TYR A 40 0.93 23.22 3.34
C TYR A 40 -0.44 23.49 3.96
N LEU A 41 -1.19 22.45 4.33
CA LEU A 41 -2.46 22.60 5.05
C LEU A 41 -2.29 23.38 6.36
N LYS A 42 -1.23 23.09 7.13
CA LYS A 42 -0.91 23.86 8.36
C LYS A 42 -0.55 25.30 8.07
N LEU A 43 0.25 25.57 7.04
CA LEU A 43 0.61 26.93 6.61
C LEU A 43 -0.61 27.72 6.12
N LEU A 44 -1.58 27.03 5.53
CA LEU A 44 -2.88 27.57 5.14
C LEU A 44 -3.87 27.69 6.31
N ASN A 45 -3.48 27.27 7.52
CA ASN A 45 -4.33 27.19 8.71
C ASN A 45 -5.50 26.21 8.61
N PHE A 46 -5.50 25.28 7.66
CA PHE A 46 -6.45 24.17 7.63
C PHE A 46 -5.99 23.06 8.59
N ARG A 47 -6.68 22.92 9.72
CA ARG A 47 -6.36 21.93 10.76
C ARG A 47 -7.00 20.58 10.46
N LEU A 48 -6.76 20.07 9.25
CA LEU A 48 -7.30 18.80 8.80
C LEU A 48 -6.78 17.61 9.64
N ASP A 49 -5.59 17.74 10.24
CA ASP A 49 -4.99 16.80 11.19
C ASP A 49 -5.84 16.60 12.47
N ILE A 50 -6.60 17.62 12.88
CA ILE A 50 -7.54 17.55 14.00
C ILE A 50 -8.92 17.06 13.52
N ALA A 51 -9.30 17.46 12.32
CA ALA A 51 -10.61 17.23 11.76
C ALA A 51 -10.83 15.76 11.36
N VAL A 52 -9.81 15.09 10.79
CA VAL A 52 -9.89 13.72 10.30
C VAL A 52 -8.78 12.86 10.87
N ARG A 53 -9.07 11.58 11.07
CA ARG A 53 -8.08 10.61 11.58
C ARG A 53 -6.95 10.34 10.58
N ASP A 54 -7.28 10.31 9.30
CA ASP A 54 -6.34 10.06 8.18
C ASP A 54 -6.57 11.10 7.10
N VAL A 55 -5.59 11.97 6.91
CA VAL A 55 -5.61 13.05 5.90
C VAL A 55 -5.73 12.49 4.48
N THR A 56 -5.21 11.29 4.25
CA THR A 56 -5.32 10.58 2.97
C THR A 56 -6.47 9.57 2.92
N GLY A 57 -7.41 9.65 3.87
CA GLY A 57 -8.70 8.94 3.81
C GLY A 57 -9.70 9.63 2.90
N LEU A 58 -10.87 9.00 2.70
CA LEU A 58 -11.91 9.51 1.78
C LEU A 58 -12.27 10.97 2.07
N THR A 59 -12.62 11.30 3.31
CA THR A 59 -12.98 12.67 3.73
C THR A 59 -11.80 13.64 3.54
N GLY A 60 -10.59 13.24 3.97
CA GLY A 60 -9.42 14.10 3.88
C GLY A 60 -9.05 14.44 2.43
N LEU A 61 -9.00 13.45 1.54
CA LEU A 61 -8.71 13.68 0.12
C LEU A 61 -9.79 14.50 -0.59
N ALA A 62 -11.07 14.32 -0.23
CA ALA A 62 -12.15 15.12 -0.79
C ALA A 62 -12.01 16.60 -0.39
N ILE A 63 -11.73 16.89 0.88
CA ILE A 63 -11.48 18.25 1.37
C ILE A 63 -10.25 18.85 0.69
N ILE A 64 -9.13 18.13 0.62
CA ILE A 64 -7.90 18.63 -0.03
C ILE A 64 -8.17 18.93 -1.51
N LYS A 65 -8.92 18.08 -2.19
CA LYS A 65 -9.30 18.31 -3.60
C LYS A 65 -10.06 19.63 -3.75
N ASP A 66 -11.08 19.86 -2.94
CA ASP A 66 -11.88 21.08 -3.00
C ASP A 66 -11.03 22.33 -2.69
N ILE A 67 -10.13 22.27 -1.69
CA ILE A 67 -9.18 23.35 -1.41
C ILE A 67 -8.29 23.61 -2.64
N CYS A 68 -7.78 22.57 -3.30
CA CYS A 68 -6.97 22.71 -4.52
C CYS A 68 -7.78 23.27 -5.72
N ASP A 69 -9.09 23.05 -5.73
CA ASP A 69 -10.03 23.58 -6.74
C ASP A 69 -10.51 25.00 -6.40
N GLY A 70 -10.02 25.61 -5.28
CA GLY A 70 -10.34 26.96 -4.86
C GLY A 70 -11.58 27.09 -3.99
N ILE A 71 -12.17 25.99 -3.54
CA ILE A 71 -13.30 25.99 -2.59
C ILE A 71 -12.72 26.08 -1.18
N LEU A 72 -12.77 27.27 -0.59
CA LEU A 72 -12.17 27.55 0.73
C LEU A 72 -13.22 27.81 1.83
N ASP A 73 -14.50 27.77 1.48
CA ASP A 73 -15.59 27.93 2.43
C ASP A 73 -15.68 26.75 3.41
N PRO A 74 -15.49 27.00 4.73
CA PRO A 74 -15.43 25.92 5.71
C PRO A 74 -16.71 25.06 5.76
N VAL A 75 -17.88 25.68 5.59
CA VAL A 75 -19.17 24.98 5.59
C VAL A 75 -19.25 24.01 4.43
N SER A 76 -18.83 24.42 3.24
CA SER A 76 -18.76 23.56 2.06
C SER A 76 -17.79 22.40 2.24
N LEU A 77 -16.61 22.65 2.79
CA LEU A 77 -15.61 21.64 3.09
C LEU A 77 -16.10 20.62 4.14
N ALA A 78 -16.84 21.07 5.15
CA ALA A 78 -17.37 20.21 6.20
C ALA A 78 -18.41 19.20 5.68
N LYS A 79 -19.11 19.49 4.56
CA LYS A 79 -20.05 18.57 3.91
C LYS A 79 -19.43 17.24 3.46
N HIS A 80 -18.10 17.19 3.26
CA HIS A 80 -17.40 15.94 2.97
C HIS A 80 -17.32 14.99 4.15
N ARG A 81 -17.89 15.36 5.30
CA ARG A 81 -17.92 14.49 6.48
C ARG A 81 -18.53 13.12 6.16
N ASN A 82 -17.72 12.08 6.30
CA ASN A 82 -18.21 10.69 6.19
C ASN A 82 -18.86 10.26 7.52
N TYR A 83 -19.79 9.32 7.48
CA TYR A 83 -20.48 8.78 8.67
C TYR A 83 -19.51 8.20 9.72
N ASN A 84 -18.32 7.73 9.30
CA ASN A 84 -17.25 7.26 10.20
C ASN A 84 -16.42 8.39 10.84
N CYS A 85 -16.67 9.64 10.46
CA CYS A 85 -15.96 10.77 11.05
C CYS A 85 -16.51 11.04 12.46
N ARG A 86 -15.63 11.01 13.46
CA ARG A 86 -16.02 11.21 14.87
C ARG A 86 -16.39 12.66 15.18
N LYS A 87 -15.88 13.61 14.40
CA LYS A 87 -16.12 15.04 14.58
C LYS A 87 -17.45 15.44 13.95
N SER A 88 -18.15 16.40 14.58
CA SER A 88 -19.35 17.02 14.01
C SER A 88 -18.99 17.94 12.84
N GLU A 89 -20.00 18.35 12.05
CA GLU A 89 -19.81 19.35 10.98
C GLU A 89 -19.35 20.68 11.54
N GLU A 90 -19.87 21.10 12.71
CA GLU A 90 -19.49 22.34 13.37
C GLU A 90 -18.02 22.32 13.84
N GLU A 91 -17.53 21.17 14.32
CA GLU A 91 -16.12 21.01 14.69
C GLU A 91 -15.21 21.02 13.47
N LEU A 92 -15.67 20.45 12.34
CA LEU A 92 -14.97 20.52 11.06
C LEU A 92 -14.95 21.95 10.52
N ASP A 93 -16.06 22.66 10.54
CA ASP A 93 -16.13 24.06 10.12
C ASP A 93 -15.10 24.92 10.85
N LYS A 94 -15.03 24.80 12.18
CA LYS A 94 -14.03 25.51 12.99
C LYS A 94 -12.59 25.16 12.64
N ALA A 95 -12.31 23.90 12.35
CA ALA A 95 -10.97 23.42 12.03
C ALA A 95 -10.54 23.77 10.59
N LEU A 96 -11.49 24.04 9.70
CA LEU A 96 -11.25 24.29 8.27
C LEU A 96 -11.28 25.78 7.89
N LYS A 97 -11.14 26.70 8.87
CA LYS A 97 -10.96 28.14 8.63
C LYS A 97 -9.53 28.43 8.21
N GLY A 98 -9.31 28.40 6.90
CA GLY A 98 -8.01 28.65 6.30
C GLY A 98 -7.74 30.10 5.95
N ASN A 99 -6.54 30.36 5.45
CA ASN A 99 -6.16 31.60 4.79
C ASN A 99 -6.03 31.41 3.28
N ASN A 100 -6.06 32.49 2.51
CA ASN A 100 -6.07 32.41 1.03
C ASN A 100 -4.68 32.68 0.43
N ARG A 101 -3.61 32.18 1.06
CA ARG A 101 -2.23 32.32 0.57
C ARG A 101 -2.04 31.51 -0.70
N GLU A 102 -2.00 32.20 -1.85
CA GLU A 102 -1.92 31.59 -3.19
C GLU A 102 -0.65 30.73 -3.39
N ASP A 103 0.48 31.15 -2.83
CA ASP A 103 1.74 30.41 -2.88
C ASP A 103 1.66 29.07 -2.16
N PHE A 104 0.97 28.99 -1.03
CA PHE A 104 0.76 27.74 -0.31
C PHE A 104 -0.30 26.85 -0.95
N LEU A 105 -1.35 27.45 -1.53
CA LEU A 105 -2.35 26.72 -2.33
C LEU A 105 -1.71 26.09 -3.56
N PHE A 106 -0.83 26.81 -4.24
CA PHE A 106 -0.05 26.27 -5.36
C PHE A 106 0.78 25.05 -4.92
N GLY A 107 1.54 25.19 -3.81
CA GLY A 107 2.34 24.08 -3.28
C GLY A 107 1.51 22.87 -2.87
N LEU A 108 0.36 23.09 -2.21
CA LEU A 108 -0.57 22.03 -1.83
C LEU A 108 -1.06 21.26 -3.07
N LYS A 109 -1.46 21.98 -4.12
CA LYS A 109 -1.95 21.40 -5.37
C LYS A 109 -0.89 20.53 -6.03
N GLN A 110 0.36 21.00 -6.13
CA GLN A 110 1.47 20.22 -6.68
C GLN A 110 1.66 18.89 -5.94
N GLU A 111 1.69 18.93 -4.61
CA GLU A 111 1.89 17.72 -3.80
C GLU A 111 0.67 16.77 -3.85
N PHE A 112 -0.53 17.31 -3.96
CA PHE A 112 -1.76 16.50 -4.14
C PHE A 112 -1.76 15.79 -5.49
N GLU A 113 -1.35 16.44 -6.57
CA GLU A 113 -1.20 15.85 -7.89
C GLU A 113 -0.12 14.75 -7.89
N CYS A 114 1.03 15.00 -7.25
CA CYS A 114 2.08 14.00 -7.05
C CYS A 114 1.57 12.78 -6.27
N TYR A 115 0.85 12.99 -5.17
CA TYR A 115 0.26 11.91 -4.40
C TYR A 115 -0.66 11.03 -5.26
N ASN A 116 -1.58 11.64 -6.01
CA ASN A 116 -2.51 10.93 -6.89
C ASN A 116 -1.78 10.18 -8.00
N PHE A 117 -0.74 10.77 -8.57
CA PHE A 117 0.12 10.11 -9.55
C PHE A 117 0.78 8.87 -8.96
N TYR A 118 1.38 8.97 -7.76
CA TYR A 118 2.00 7.82 -7.09
C TYR A 118 0.99 6.73 -6.76
N GLN A 119 -0.21 7.08 -6.28
CA GLN A 119 -1.27 6.09 -6.03
C GLN A 119 -1.65 5.31 -7.28
N LYS A 120 -1.76 5.97 -8.43
CA LYS A 120 -2.01 5.32 -9.73
C LYS A 120 -0.87 4.37 -10.09
N LYS A 121 0.39 4.80 -9.93
CA LYS A 121 1.57 3.96 -10.22
C LYS A 121 1.70 2.77 -9.27
N ILE A 122 1.34 2.93 -7.99
CA ILE A 122 1.25 1.82 -7.03
C ILE A 122 0.23 0.78 -7.52
N ALA A 123 -0.96 1.22 -7.95
CA ALA A 123 -1.97 0.32 -8.48
C ALA A 123 -1.51 -0.42 -9.74
N ASP A 124 -0.74 0.23 -10.63
CA ASP A 124 -0.13 -0.43 -11.79
C ASP A 124 0.84 -1.55 -11.35
N CYS A 125 1.71 -1.29 -10.37
CA CYS A 125 2.61 -2.31 -9.80
C CYS A 125 1.81 -3.46 -9.15
N GLU A 126 0.77 -3.15 -8.37
CA GLU A 126 -0.09 -4.16 -7.74
C GLU A 126 -0.76 -5.07 -8.76
N LYS A 127 -1.20 -4.52 -9.88
CA LYS A 127 -1.75 -5.30 -10.99
C LYS A 127 -0.74 -6.32 -11.53
N MET A 128 0.52 -5.89 -11.74
CA MET A 128 1.58 -6.78 -12.24
C MET A 128 1.94 -7.87 -11.22
N ILE A 129 2.05 -7.51 -9.94
CA ILE A 129 2.30 -8.47 -8.85
C ILE A 129 1.18 -9.50 -8.77
N ASN A 130 -0.08 -9.06 -8.81
CA ASN A 130 -1.25 -9.94 -8.75
C ASN A 130 -1.31 -10.90 -9.94
N GLN A 131 -1.04 -10.43 -11.15
CA GLN A 131 -0.98 -11.27 -12.35
C GLN A 131 0.11 -12.33 -12.20
N PHE A 132 1.29 -11.93 -11.71
CA PHE A 132 2.39 -12.85 -11.49
C PHE A 132 2.03 -13.94 -10.47
N LEU A 133 1.53 -13.57 -9.29
CA LEU A 133 1.16 -14.52 -8.24
C LEU A 133 0.06 -15.47 -8.69
N LYS A 134 -0.97 -14.96 -9.36
CA LYS A 134 -2.05 -15.80 -9.93
C LYS A 134 -1.51 -16.78 -10.97
N TYR A 135 -0.61 -16.34 -11.84
CA TYR A 135 0.02 -17.22 -12.82
C TYR A 135 0.80 -18.35 -12.14
N GLN A 136 1.65 -18.02 -11.15
CA GLN A 136 2.45 -18.99 -10.41
C GLN A 136 1.60 -20.04 -9.68
N ILE A 137 0.48 -19.60 -9.08
CA ILE A 137 -0.46 -20.51 -8.40
C ILE A 137 -1.17 -21.40 -9.41
N ASN A 138 -1.62 -20.86 -10.54
CA ASN A 138 -2.40 -21.59 -11.53
C ASN A 138 -1.59 -22.57 -12.36
N THR A 139 -0.32 -22.30 -12.59
CA THR A 139 0.55 -23.17 -13.40
C THR A 139 1.18 -24.33 -12.62
N ASN A 140 1.19 -24.26 -11.28
CA ASN A 140 1.75 -25.32 -10.45
C ASN A 140 0.66 -26.36 -10.06
N PRO A 141 0.73 -27.62 -10.56
CA PRO A 141 -0.28 -28.63 -10.27
C PRO A 141 -0.39 -29.00 -8.79
N GLU A 142 0.71 -29.01 -8.05
CA GLU A 142 0.72 -29.31 -6.62
C GLU A 142 0.03 -28.20 -5.81
N LYS A 143 0.27 -26.93 -6.15
CA LYS A 143 -0.37 -25.80 -5.52
C LYS A 143 -1.88 -25.75 -5.75
N LYS A 144 -2.36 -26.21 -6.90
CA LYS A 144 -3.80 -26.33 -7.19
C LYS A 144 -4.53 -27.32 -6.31
N LYS A 145 -3.84 -28.32 -5.77
CA LYS A 145 -4.42 -29.34 -4.88
C LYS A 145 -4.56 -28.86 -3.43
N LEU A 146 -3.89 -27.79 -3.06
CA LEU A 146 -3.93 -27.27 -1.70
C LEU A 146 -5.28 -26.58 -1.43
N LYS A 147 -5.87 -26.91 -0.30
CA LYS A 147 -7.07 -26.22 0.21
C LYS A 147 -6.69 -24.80 0.68
N THR A 148 -7.70 -23.95 0.83
CA THR A 148 -7.53 -22.66 1.50
C THR A 148 -7.13 -22.88 2.96
N THR A 149 -6.37 -21.94 3.51
CA THR A 149 -6.10 -21.93 4.95
C THR A 149 -7.36 -21.47 5.69
N ASP A 150 -7.76 -22.19 6.74
CA ASP A 150 -8.91 -21.86 7.60
C ASP A 150 -8.53 -20.87 8.72
N LYS A 151 -7.24 -20.45 8.77
CA LYS A 151 -6.76 -19.55 9.81
C LYS A 151 -7.25 -18.12 9.60
N GLN A 152 -7.53 -17.47 10.72
CA GLN A 152 -7.98 -16.08 10.73
C GLN A 152 -6.94 -15.15 10.10
N HIS A 153 -7.37 -14.34 9.13
CA HIS A 153 -6.50 -13.40 8.43
C HIS A 153 -6.02 -12.27 9.37
N LYS A 154 -4.75 -11.91 9.24
CA LYS A 154 -4.22 -10.70 9.89
C LYS A 154 -4.88 -9.47 9.29
N ARG A 155 -5.09 -8.45 10.14
CA ARG A 155 -5.65 -7.17 9.73
C ARG A 155 -4.79 -6.55 8.62
N LEU A 156 -5.43 -6.18 7.51
CA LEU A 156 -4.79 -5.46 6.41
C LEU A 156 -4.41 -4.05 6.87
N ASN A 157 -3.17 -3.67 6.63
CA ASN A 157 -2.73 -2.29 6.77
C ASN A 157 -3.03 -1.49 5.49
N LYS A 158 -2.87 -0.17 5.55
CA LYS A 158 -3.15 0.73 4.43
C LYS A 158 -2.35 0.38 3.16
N ASN A 159 -1.13 -0.09 3.32
CA ASN A 159 -0.20 -0.41 2.23
C ASN A 159 -0.17 -1.91 1.90
N ALA A 160 -1.13 -2.70 2.40
CA ALA A 160 -1.25 -4.10 2.00
C ALA A 160 -1.54 -4.21 0.49
N LEU A 161 -1.03 -5.27 -0.14
CA LEU A 161 -1.28 -5.55 -1.55
C LEU A 161 -2.79 -5.71 -1.78
N LYS A 162 -3.33 -5.01 -2.76
CA LYS A 162 -4.75 -5.04 -3.11
C LYS A 162 -4.99 -6.01 -4.28
N GLY A 163 -6.21 -6.51 -4.40
CA GLY A 163 -6.65 -7.32 -5.56
C GLY A 163 -6.30 -8.81 -5.51
N ILE A 164 -5.64 -9.28 -4.45
CA ILE A 164 -5.40 -10.68 -4.15
C ILE A 164 -5.42 -10.92 -2.64
N ASP A 165 -5.92 -12.06 -2.22
CA ASP A 165 -5.75 -12.53 -0.85
C ASP A 165 -4.31 -13.05 -0.69
N LEU A 166 -3.44 -12.21 -0.13
CA LEU A 166 -2.02 -12.56 0.03
C LEU A 166 -1.81 -13.71 1.03
N ASN A 167 -2.71 -13.90 2.01
CA ASN A 167 -2.64 -15.01 2.92
C ASN A 167 -2.80 -16.33 2.17
N GLN A 168 -3.85 -16.43 1.36
CA GLN A 168 -4.10 -17.60 0.52
C GLN A 168 -3.01 -17.77 -0.55
N ALA A 169 -2.61 -16.67 -1.19
CA ALA A 169 -1.59 -16.71 -2.23
C ALA A 169 -0.23 -17.18 -1.69
N SER A 170 0.20 -16.69 -0.52
CA SER A 170 1.46 -17.13 0.11
C SER A 170 1.41 -18.58 0.56
N TYR A 171 0.29 -19.01 1.14
CA TYR A 171 0.09 -20.42 1.52
C TYR A 171 0.25 -21.37 0.34
N GLN A 172 -0.38 -21.05 -0.79
CA GLN A 172 -0.25 -21.85 -2.01
C GLN A 172 1.14 -21.71 -2.65
N TYR A 173 1.73 -20.53 -2.60
CA TYR A 173 3.05 -20.26 -3.15
C TYR A 173 4.14 -21.09 -2.47
N PHE A 174 4.06 -21.25 -1.16
CA PHE A 174 5.01 -22.03 -0.36
C PHE A 174 4.59 -23.48 -0.09
N GLY A 175 3.71 -24.04 -0.91
CA GLY A 175 3.34 -25.46 -0.85
C GLY A 175 2.61 -25.87 0.43
N GLY A 176 1.75 -25.00 0.99
CA GLY A 176 0.94 -25.28 2.17
C GLY A 176 1.58 -24.81 3.49
N VAL A 177 2.68 -24.05 3.43
CA VAL A 177 3.28 -23.42 4.60
C VAL A 177 2.58 -22.10 4.89
N ASP A 178 1.99 -21.97 6.09
CA ASP A 178 1.29 -20.77 6.52
C ASP A 178 2.23 -19.78 7.23
N LEU A 179 2.87 -18.92 6.46
CA LEU A 179 3.76 -17.88 7.00
C LEU A 179 3.00 -16.80 7.78
N MET A 180 1.71 -16.59 7.48
CA MET A 180 0.88 -15.63 8.22
C MET A 180 0.59 -16.06 9.66
N ALA A 181 0.71 -17.36 9.97
CA ALA A 181 0.57 -17.85 11.33
C ALA A 181 1.74 -17.48 12.25
N ILE A 182 2.87 -17.06 11.69
CA ILE A 182 4.06 -16.69 12.46
C ILE A 182 3.87 -15.28 13.03
N GLU A 183 4.07 -15.13 14.34
CA GLU A 183 4.02 -13.82 14.98
C GLU A 183 5.13 -12.90 14.42
N GLY A 184 4.82 -11.61 14.26
CA GLY A 184 5.75 -10.64 13.70
C GLY A 184 5.79 -10.59 12.15
N LEU A 185 5.40 -11.65 11.43
CA LEU A 185 5.31 -11.59 9.97
C LEU A 185 4.00 -10.92 9.53
N GLY A 186 4.10 -9.77 8.90
CA GLY A 186 2.97 -9.06 8.28
C GLY A 186 2.93 -9.23 6.77
N HIS A 187 1.88 -8.68 6.12
CA HIS A 187 1.69 -8.79 4.67
C HIS A 187 2.87 -8.24 3.86
N SER A 188 3.48 -7.13 4.29
CA SER A 188 4.66 -6.56 3.62
C SER A 188 5.86 -7.49 3.71
N THR A 189 6.16 -8.01 4.91
CA THR A 189 7.28 -8.94 5.12
C THR A 189 7.11 -10.21 4.28
N ILE A 190 5.89 -10.75 4.22
CA ILE A 190 5.62 -11.95 3.43
C ILE A 190 5.77 -11.68 1.93
N LEU A 191 5.31 -10.51 1.45
CA LEU A 191 5.52 -10.12 0.06
C LEU A 191 7.02 -9.97 -0.26
N SER A 192 7.81 -9.40 0.66
CA SER A 192 9.26 -9.34 0.53
C SER A 192 9.88 -10.74 0.48
N ILE A 193 9.49 -11.66 1.36
CA ILE A 193 9.96 -13.05 1.33
C ILE A 193 9.62 -13.71 -0.02
N ILE A 194 8.40 -13.56 -0.52
CA ILE A 194 8.00 -14.10 -1.83
C ILE A 194 8.90 -13.56 -2.95
N SER A 195 9.17 -12.26 -2.94
CA SER A 195 9.93 -11.59 -4.01
C SER A 195 11.43 -11.79 -3.93
N GLU A 196 12.00 -11.97 -2.74
CA GLU A 196 13.45 -12.11 -2.55
C GLU A 196 13.90 -13.57 -2.51
N VAL A 197 13.14 -14.43 -1.82
CA VAL A 197 13.50 -15.83 -1.59
C VAL A 197 12.98 -16.74 -2.71
N GLY A 198 11.76 -16.49 -3.18
CA GLY A 198 11.10 -17.35 -4.15
C GLY A 198 10.60 -18.67 -3.53
N PRO A 199 9.91 -19.53 -4.31
CA PRO A 199 9.24 -20.72 -3.78
C PRO A 199 10.21 -21.80 -3.27
N ASP A 200 11.38 -21.90 -3.87
CA ASP A 200 12.43 -22.88 -3.51
C ASP A 200 13.63 -22.25 -2.79
N GLY A 201 13.57 -20.93 -2.56
CA GLY A 201 14.72 -20.18 -2.05
C GLY A 201 15.12 -20.56 -0.63
N PHE A 202 14.19 -21.07 0.18
CA PHE A 202 14.53 -21.59 1.52
C PHE A 202 15.50 -22.76 1.47
N LYS A 203 15.50 -23.55 0.41
CA LYS A 203 16.44 -24.66 0.20
C LYS A 203 17.90 -24.22 0.04
N LYS A 204 18.14 -22.93 -0.24
CA LYS A 204 19.49 -22.35 -0.36
C LYS A 204 20.14 -22.09 0.99
N PHE A 205 19.37 -22.08 2.06
CA PHE A 205 19.86 -21.83 3.40
C PHE A 205 20.05 -23.17 4.13
N GLU A 206 21.28 -23.52 4.47
CA GLU A 206 21.60 -24.76 5.18
C GLU A 206 20.96 -24.82 6.57
N THR A 207 20.81 -23.65 7.22
CA THR A 207 20.22 -23.53 8.55
C THR A 207 19.30 -22.31 8.67
N ALA A 208 18.39 -22.33 9.65
CA ALA A 208 17.56 -21.18 9.98
C ALA A 208 18.41 -19.93 10.33
N LYS A 209 19.59 -20.13 10.95
CA LYS A 209 20.52 -19.06 11.29
C LYS A 209 21.07 -18.38 10.04
N HIS A 210 21.41 -19.13 8.99
CA HIS A 210 21.82 -18.55 7.71
C HIS A 210 20.70 -17.70 7.10
N PHE A 211 19.44 -18.16 7.16
CA PHE A 211 18.30 -17.39 6.66
C PHE A 211 18.09 -16.10 7.46
N THR A 212 18.17 -16.15 8.78
CA THR A 212 17.89 -14.96 9.63
C THR A 212 19.02 -13.94 9.62
N SER A 213 20.23 -14.32 9.21
CA SER A 213 21.36 -13.40 9.06
C SER A 213 21.50 -12.82 7.64
N TRP A 214 20.70 -13.29 6.71
CA TRP A 214 20.62 -12.81 5.33
C TRP A 214 19.66 -11.64 5.21
#